data_fa6be4bb643ad705c4d132396f1ddfaf
#
_entry.id   fa6be4bb643ad705c4d132396f1ddfaf
#
_cell.length_a   1.000
_cell.length_b   1.000
_cell.length_c   1.000
_cell.angle_alpha   90.00
_cell.angle_beta   90.00
_cell.angle_gamma   90.00
#
_symmetry.space_group_name_H-M   'P 1'
#
loop_
_entity.id
_entity.type
_entity.pdbx_description
1 polymer ?
#
loop_
_entity_poly.entity_id
_entity_poly.type
_entity_poly.pdbx_seq_one_letter_code
_entity_poly.pdbx_strand_id
1 'polypeptide(L)' 'MLDSLREKANNLPLLPGVYIMLDEHGEVIYVGKAKKLKNRVSSYFHGEHLPKVEAMVEKVHDFNVI' A
#
# COMPACT_ATOMS: atom_id res chain seq x y z
N MET A 1 -11.13 3.51 7.50
CA MET A 1 -10.02 2.60 7.18
C MET A 1 -9.20 3.10 6.01
N LEU A 2 -9.83 3.40 4.88
CA LEU A 2 -9.10 3.89 3.71
C LEU A 2 -8.39 5.22 4.00
N ASP A 3 -9.02 6.11 4.75
CA ASP A 3 -8.42 7.39 5.10
C ASP A 3 -7.19 7.22 5.99
N SER A 4 -7.22 6.26 6.92
CA SER A 4 -6.08 5.94 7.76
C SER A 4 -4.91 5.39 6.95
N LEU A 5 -5.21 4.54 5.96
CA LEU A 5 -4.19 3.98 5.07
C LEU A 5 -3.57 5.06 4.18
N ARG A 6 -4.39 5.98 3.67
CA ARG A 6 -3.90 7.12 2.89
C ARG A 6 -2.97 8.00 3.71
N GLU A 7 -3.36 8.30 4.94
CA GLU A 7 -2.54 9.12 5.83
C GLU A 7 -1.22 8.43 6.15
N LYS A 8 -1.27 7.14 6.48
CA LYS A 8 -0.06 6.36 6.73
C LYS A 8 0.87 6.35 5.53
N ALA A 9 0.32 6.15 4.32
CA ALA A 9 1.10 6.15 3.10
C ALA A 9 1.72 7.51 2.81
N ASN A 10 0.98 8.60 3.05
CA ASN A 10 1.47 9.95 2.84
C ASN A 10 2.59 10.36 3.80
N ASN A 11 2.73 9.65 4.91
CA ASN A 11 3.79 9.89 5.88
C ASN A 11 5.04 9.03 5.64
N LEU A 12 5.04 8.21 4.59
CA LEU A 12 6.21 7.41 4.25
C LEU A 12 7.31 8.29 3.66
N PRO A 13 8.58 7.87 3.81
CA PRO A 13 9.69 8.62 3.23
C PRO A 13 9.76 8.44 1.71
N LEU A 14 10.36 9.41 1.03
CA LEU A 14 10.66 9.34 -0.39
C LEU A 14 11.98 8.58 -0.61
N LEU A 15 12.08 7.42 0.00
CA LEU A 15 13.27 6.57 -0.03
C LEU A 15 12.91 5.20 -0.63
N PRO A 16 13.92 4.49 -1.17
CA PRO A 16 13.69 3.14 -1.66
C PRO A 16 13.40 2.18 -0.50
N GLY A 17 12.63 1.14 -0.79
CA GLY A 17 12.32 0.13 0.19
C GLY A 17 11.36 -0.92 -0.33
N VAL A 18 10.94 -1.79 0.57
CA VAL A 18 9.98 -2.86 0.30
C VAL A 18 8.70 -2.55 1.08
N TYR A 19 7.56 -2.72 0.45
CA TYR A 19 6.27 -2.59 1.11
C TYR A 19 5.55 -3.94 1.10
N ILE A 20 4.85 -4.21 2.20
CA ILE A 20 4.17 -5.49 2.46
C ILE A 20 2.72 -5.17 2.78
N MET A 21 1.80 -5.60 1.92
CA MET A 21 0.37 -5.38 2.11
C MET A 21 -0.23 -6.54 2.88
N LEU A 22 -1.05 -6.22 3.88
CA LEU A 22 -1.66 -7.19 4.78
C LEU A 22 -3.18 -7.10 4.70
N ASP A 23 -3.84 -8.26 4.83
CA ASP A 23 -5.30 -8.32 4.91
C ASP A 23 -5.81 -8.11 6.34
N GLU A 24 -7.11 -8.28 6.56
CA GLU A 24 -7.74 -8.09 7.88
C GLU A 24 -7.26 -9.12 8.92
N HIS A 25 -6.70 -10.23 8.46
CA HIS A 25 -6.17 -11.27 9.34
C HIS A 25 -4.67 -11.12 9.59
N GLY A 26 -4.06 -10.06 9.06
CA GLY A 26 -2.63 -9.84 9.19
C GLY A 26 -1.78 -10.69 8.25
N GLU A 27 -2.41 -11.35 7.29
CA GLU A 27 -1.69 -12.17 6.32
C GLU A 27 -1.18 -11.32 5.16
N VAL A 28 0.00 -11.68 4.66
CA VAL A 28 0.62 -10.99 3.53
C VAL A 28 -0.13 -11.34 2.25
N ILE A 29 -0.62 -10.32 1.56
CA ILE A 29 -1.33 -10.50 0.28
C ILE A 29 -0.53 -9.93 -0.90
N TYR A 30 0.46 -9.09 -0.64
CA TYR A 30 1.31 -8.56 -1.69
C TYR A 30 2.61 -8.02 -1.11
N VAL A 31 3.71 -8.20 -1.83
CA VAL A 31 5.02 -7.63 -1.49
C VAL A 31 5.57 -6.95 -2.75
N GLY A 32 6.03 -5.73 -2.61
CA GLY A 32 6.58 -4.99 -3.73
C GLY A 32 7.79 -4.15 -3.35
N LYS A 33 8.56 -3.75 -4.35
CA LYS A 33 9.69 -2.86 -4.19
C LYS A 33 9.35 -1.50 -4.76
N ALA A 34 9.90 -0.46 -4.16
CA ALA A 34 9.70 0.90 -4.63
C ALA A 34 10.99 1.70 -4.53
N LYS A 35 11.20 2.58 -5.50
CA LYS A 35 12.31 3.54 -5.44
C LYS A 35 11.95 4.69 -4.51
N LYS A 36 10.67 5.04 -4.43
CA LYS A 36 10.13 6.06 -3.52
C LYS A 36 8.89 5.49 -2.86
N LEU A 37 9.04 5.00 -1.65
CA LEU A 37 7.95 4.34 -0.92
C LEU A 37 6.68 5.17 -0.86
N LYS A 38 6.79 6.44 -0.51
CA LYS A 38 5.64 7.32 -0.41
C LYS A 38 4.83 7.35 -1.71
N ASN A 39 5.50 7.56 -2.84
CA ASN A 39 4.83 7.66 -4.12
C ASN A 39 4.17 6.35 -4.53
N ARG A 40 4.88 5.24 -4.35
CA ARG A 40 4.37 3.94 -4.78
C ARG A 40 3.22 3.48 -3.89
N VAL A 41 3.39 3.52 -2.58
CA VAL A 41 2.36 3.03 -1.66
C VAL A 41 1.13 3.93 -1.70
N SER A 42 1.29 5.24 -1.68
CA SER A 42 0.15 6.14 -1.74
C SER A 42 -0.64 6.01 -3.04
N SER A 43 0.02 5.64 -4.15
CA SER A 43 -0.68 5.48 -5.43
C SER A 43 -1.74 4.38 -5.40
N TYR A 44 -1.59 3.37 -4.54
CA TYR A 44 -2.59 2.32 -4.40
C TYR A 44 -3.90 2.82 -3.77
N PHE A 45 -3.84 3.89 -3.00
CA PHE A 45 -4.99 4.41 -2.26
C PHE A 45 -5.57 5.68 -2.88
N HIS A 46 -5.08 6.05 -4.07
CA HIS A 46 -5.55 7.23 -4.82
C HIS A 46 -5.81 6.84 -6.28
N GLY A 47 -6.82 7.47 -6.87
CA GLY A 47 -7.12 7.33 -8.29
C GLY A 47 -7.72 5.98 -8.64
N GLU A 48 -7.75 5.70 -9.94
CA GLU A 48 -8.28 4.48 -10.48
C GLU A 48 -7.16 3.52 -10.87
N HIS A 49 -7.44 2.23 -10.77
CA HIS A 49 -6.48 1.17 -11.07
C HIS A 49 -7.13 0.13 -11.97
N LEU A 50 -6.29 -0.73 -12.56
CA LEU A 50 -6.77 -1.88 -13.28
C LEU A 50 -7.56 -2.81 -12.33
N PRO A 51 -8.55 -3.56 -12.84
CA PRO A 51 -9.40 -4.39 -11.97
C PRO A 51 -8.65 -5.33 -11.04
N LYS A 52 -7.54 -5.88 -11.50
CA LYS A 52 -6.71 -6.78 -10.68
C LYS A 52 -6.10 -6.06 -9.48
N VAL A 53 -5.63 -4.84 -9.69
CA VAL A 53 -5.05 -4.01 -8.62
C VAL A 53 -6.15 -3.55 -7.67
N GLU A 54 -7.30 -3.14 -8.20
CA GLU A 54 -8.45 -2.74 -7.39
C GLU A 54 -8.90 -3.86 -6.45
N ALA A 55 -8.95 -5.09 -6.96
CA ALA A 55 -9.34 -6.25 -6.15
C ALA A 55 -8.36 -6.48 -5.00
N MET A 56 -7.06 -6.27 -5.24
CA MET A 56 -6.04 -6.39 -4.19
C MET A 56 -6.20 -5.27 -3.15
N VAL A 57 -6.35 -4.02 -3.60
CA VAL A 57 -6.47 -2.85 -2.72
C VAL A 57 -7.68 -2.98 -1.79
N GLU A 58 -8.79 -3.53 -2.27
CA GLU A 58 -9.99 -3.74 -1.45
C GLU A 58 -9.73 -4.66 -0.26
N LYS A 59 -8.76 -5.55 -0.36
CA LYS A 59 -8.43 -6.50 0.70
C LYS A 59 -7.38 -5.95 1.67
N VAL A 60 -6.71 -4.86 1.33
CA VAL A 60 -5.67 -4.30 2.19
C VAL A 60 -6.29 -3.70 3.44
N HIS A 61 -5.87 -4.21 4.59
CA HIS A 61 -6.27 -3.70 5.90
C HIS A 61 -5.16 -2.85 6.52
N ASP A 62 -3.91 -3.20 6.24
CA ASP A 62 -2.74 -2.46 6.71
C ASP A 62 -1.54 -2.78 5.81
N PHE A 63 -0.43 -2.08 6.03
CA PHE A 63 0.81 -2.38 5.34
C PHE A 63 2.01 -2.08 6.24
N ASN A 64 3.13 -2.72 5.93
CA ASN A 64 4.42 -2.46 6.57
C ASN A 64 5.45 -2.13 5.50
N VAL A 65 6.54 -1.47 5.89
CA VAL A 65 7.65 -1.16 4.99
C VAL A 65 8.97 -1.54 5.65
N ILE A 66 9.92 -1.90 4.80
CA ILE A 66 11.28 -2.23 5.23
C ILE A 66 12.25 -1.29 4.56
#